data_5e3b68768d007d0cd0ad39121e9e0218
#
_entry.id   5e3b68768d007d0cd0ad39121e9e0218
#
_cell.length_a   1.000
_cell.length_b   1.000
_cell.length_c   1.000
_cell.angle_alpha   90.00
_cell.angle_beta   90.00
_cell.angle_gamma   90.00
#
_symmetry.space_group_name_H-M   'P 1'
#
loop_
_entity.id
_entity.type
_entity.pdbx_description
1 polymer ?
#
loop_
_entity_poly.entity_id
_entity_poly.type
_entity_poly.pdbx_seq_one_letter_code
_entity_poly.pdbx_strand_id
1 'polypeptide(L)'
;MNSNYPFVVLVSANSEWKPVLECLLPQDVGVTPFGQKFSANLGGHPVLFAHGGWGKTASTASCQYLIDRYHPQLILNLGTCGGLVGHAEVGEILLAEETALYDIVEGMSDYSAAIEHYRTQSDLSWLPAALPPGVRKARIVSADQDIQTQNFDLLVDNFQAPAA
;
A
#
# COMPACT_ATOMS: atom_id res chain seq x y z
N MET A 1 23.26 -5.69 -15.33
CA MET A 1 23.48 -4.33 -14.82
C MET A 1 22.44 -4.09 -13.75
N ASN A 2 22.83 -3.77 -12.52
CA ASN A 2 21.87 -3.38 -11.48
C ASN A 2 21.41 -1.95 -11.78
N SER A 3 20.23 -1.83 -12.39
CA SER A 3 19.60 -0.52 -12.55
C SER A 3 19.21 -0.04 -11.15
N ASN A 4 19.79 1.08 -10.73
CA ASN A 4 19.49 1.68 -9.44
C ASN A 4 18.20 2.49 -9.61
N TYR A 5 17.10 2.02 -9.03
CA TYR A 5 15.83 2.75 -8.98
C TYR A 5 15.66 3.31 -7.56
N PRO A 6 15.86 4.62 -7.36
CA PRO A 6 15.68 5.21 -6.03
C PRO A 6 14.22 5.13 -5.55
N PHE A 7 13.27 5.05 -6.49
CA PHE A 7 11.84 4.99 -6.20
C PHE A 7 11.20 3.76 -6.83
N VAL A 8 10.42 3.06 -6.05
CA VAL A 8 9.61 1.91 -6.50
C VAL A 8 8.15 2.16 -6.16
N VAL A 9 7.28 1.91 -7.10
CA VAL A 9 5.82 1.87 -6.89
C VAL A 9 5.37 0.42 -7.00
N LEU A 10 4.85 -0.11 -5.90
CA LEU A 10 4.27 -1.45 -5.83
C LEU A 10 2.75 -1.36 -5.98
N VAL A 11 2.19 -2.14 -6.89
CA VAL A 11 0.75 -2.24 -7.15
C VAL A 11 0.35 -3.70 -7.06
N SER A 12 -0.63 -4.04 -6.23
CA SER A 12 -0.93 -5.44 -5.89
C SER A 12 -2.00 -6.06 -6.76
N ALA A 13 -3.12 -5.37 -7.01
CA ALA A 13 -4.25 -5.94 -7.72
C ALA A 13 -4.18 -5.74 -9.24
N ASN A 14 -4.67 -6.72 -10.01
CA ASN A 14 -4.76 -6.63 -11.47
C ASN A 14 -5.65 -5.46 -11.93
N SER A 15 -6.73 -5.18 -11.18
CA SER A 15 -7.66 -4.08 -11.44
C SER A 15 -7.00 -2.70 -11.28
N GLU A 16 -5.97 -2.60 -10.47
CA GLU A 16 -5.17 -1.39 -10.22
C GLU A 16 -4.00 -1.28 -11.20
N TRP A 17 -3.38 -2.43 -11.53
CA TRP A 17 -2.24 -2.48 -12.44
C TRP A 17 -2.61 -2.07 -13.87
N LYS A 18 -3.77 -2.51 -14.35
CA LYS A 18 -4.23 -2.19 -15.72
C LYS A 18 -4.35 -0.69 -15.97
N PRO A 19 -5.01 0.13 -15.12
CA PRO A 19 -5.01 1.59 -15.26
C PRO A 19 -3.62 2.22 -15.23
N VAL A 20 -2.69 1.69 -14.45
CA VAL A 20 -1.31 2.19 -14.41
C VAL A 20 -0.62 2.00 -15.77
N LEU A 21 -0.78 0.83 -16.40
CA LEU A 21 -0.28 0.58 -17.76
C LEU A 21 -0.95 1.51 -18.79
N GLU A 22 -2.25 1.71 -18.69
CA GLU A 22 -3.01 2.57 -19.60
C GLU A 22 -2.65 4.06 -19.46
N CYS A 23 -2.34 4.52 -18.26
CA CYS A 23 -1.93 5.90 -18.01
C CYS A 23 -0.48 6.20 -18.41
N LEU A 24 0.44 5.27 -18.16
CA LEU A 24 1.86 5.50 -18.33
C LEU A 24 2.41 5.00 -19.68
N LEU A 25 1.68 4.14 -20.38
CA LEU A 25 1.99 3.61 -21.72
C LEU A 25 3.45 3.17 -21.85
N PRO A 26 3.96 2.27 -20.99
CA PRO A 26 5.37 1.88 -21.01
C PRO A 26 5.73 1.19 -22.33
N GLN A 27 6.92 1.51 -22.87
CA GLN A 27 7.41 0.89 -24.12
C GLN A 27 7.88 -0.56 -23.87
N ASP A 28 8.52 -0.79 -22.72
CA ASP A 28 9.08 -2.09 -22.35
C ASP A 28 8.48 -2.57 -21.02
N VAL A 29 7.83 -3.73 -21.04
CA VAL A 29 7.29 -4.39 -19.86
C VAL A 29 8.05 -5.69 -19.64
N GLY A 30 8.80 -5.74 -18.55
CA GLY A 30 9.49 -6.95 -18.10
C GLY A 30 8.69 -7.73 -17.08
N VAL A 31 9.29 -8.76 -16.49
CA VAL A 31 8.67 -9.59 -15.47
C VAL A 31 9.53 -9.71 -14.21
N THR A 32 8.88 -9.94 -13.09
CA THR A 32 9.45 -10.40 -11.83
C THR A 32 8.84 -11.77 -11.48
N PRO A 33 9.32 -12.45 -10.45
CA PRO A 33 8.63 -13.67 -9.97
C PRO A 33 7.19 -13.45 -9.53
N PHE A 34 6.77 -12.20 -9.27
CA PHE A 34 5.45 -11.85 -8.73
C PHE A 34 4.51 -11.22 -9.76
N GLY A 35 5.03 -10.69 -10.86
CA GLY A 35 4.23 -10.05 -11.88
C GLY A 35 5.04 -9.21 -12.84
N GLN A 36 4.37 -8.32 -13.54
CA GLN A 36 4.99 -7.42 -14.51
C GLN A 36 5.75 -6.28 -13.81
N LYS A 37 6.68 -5.67 -14.54
CA LYS A 37 7.36 -4.44 -14.13
C LYS A 37 7.71 -3.59 -15.34
N PHE A 38 7.82 -2.30 -15.14
CA PHE A 38 8.39 -1.37 -16.12
C PHE A 38 9.01 -0.17 -15.40
N SER A 39 9.80 0.61 -16.12
CA SER A 39 10.34 1.87 -15.62
C SER A 39 9.71 3.05 -16.35
N ALA A 40 9.48 4.14 -15.61
CA ALA A 40 9.05 5.42 -16.16
C ALA A 40 9.90 6.54 -15.56
N ASN A 41 9.98 7.68 -16.25
CA ASN A 41 10.57 8.88 -15.69
C ASN A 41 9.46 9.79 -15.18
N LEU A 42 9.43 10.05 -13.89
CA LEU A 42 8.47 10.96 -13.26
C LEU A 42 9.22 12.13 -12.63
N GLY A 43 8.94 13.33 -13.11
CA GLY A 43 9.58 14.54 -12.58
C GLY A 43 11.11 14.54 -12.70
N GLY A 44 11.68 13.87 -13.69
CA GLY A 44 13.13 13.74 -13.89
C GLY A 44 13.77 12.57 -13.12
N HIS A 45 13.00 11.79 -12.37
CA HIS A 45 13.48 10.65 -11.59
C HIS A 45 13.08 9.31 -12.20
N PRO A 46 13.99 8.34 -12.28
CA PRO A 46 13.64 6.98 -12.71
C PRO A 46 12.85 6.28 -11.60
N VAL A 47 11.65 5.85 -11.93
CA VAL A 47 10.73 5.13 -11.04
C VAL A 47 10.49 3.74 -11.61
N LEU A 48 10.65 2.72 -10.79
CA LEU A 48 10.26 1.35 -11.13
C LEU A 48 8.82 1.11 -10.66
N PHE A 49 7.96 0.74 -11.58
CA PHE A 49 6.63 0.21 -11.27
C PHE A 49 6.69 -1.30 -11.28
N ALA A 50 6.17 -1.93 -10.25
CA ALA A 50 6.13 -3.38 -10.10
C ALA A 50 4.74 -3.85 -9.69
N HIS A 51 4.22 -4.82 -10.42
CA HIS A 51 3.02 -5.54 -10.03
C HIS A 51 3.41 -6.62 -9.02
N GLY A 52 2.87 -6.52 -7.82
CA GLY A 52 3.13 -7.47 -6.72
C GLY A 52 2.09 -8.57 -6.64
N GLY A 53 2.18 -9.36 -5.59
CA GLY A 53 1.19 -10.38 -5.29
C GLY A 53 0.03 -9.85 -4.46
N TRP A 54 -1.09 -10.56 -4.49
CA TRP A 54 -2.29 -10.25 -3.74
C TRP A 54 -2.26 -10.91 -2.35
N GLY A 55 -2.78 -10.19 -1.33
CA GLY A 55 -2.78 -10.65 0.05
C GLY A 55 -1.46 -10.39 0.79
N LYS A 56 -1.49 -10.46 2.12
CA LYS A 56 -0.37 -10.09 3.01
C LYS A 56 0.93 -10.83 2.68
N THR A 57 0.85 -12.13 2.47
CA THR A 57 2.04 -12.97 2.20
C THR A 57 2.70 -12.62 0.88
N ALA A 58 1.92 -12.51 -0.21
CA ALA A 58 2.46 -12.21 -1.52
C ALA A 58 2.98 -10.77 -1.61
N SER A 59 2.29 -9.82 -1.00
CA SER A 59 2.73 -8.41 -0.93
C SER A 59 4.05 -8.28 -0.16
N THR A 60 4.21 -8.98 0.96
CA THR A 60 5.46 -9.00 1.73
C THR A 60 6.61 -9.58 0.91
N ALA A 61 6.38 -10.72 0.26
CA ALA A 61 7.42 -11.38 -0.54
C ALA A 61 7.84 -10.53 -1.75
N SER A 62 6.89 -9.90 -2.44
CA SER A 62 7.19 -9.01 -3.57
C SER A 62 7.93 -7.75 -3.11
N CYS A 63 7.53 -7.16 -1.99
CA CYS A 63 8.20 -6.00 -1.40
C CYS A 63 9.66 -6.33 -1.03
N GLN A 64 9.90 -7.45 -0.34
CA GLN A 64 11.24 -7.90 0.03
C GLN A 64 12.10 -8.17 -1.21
N TYR A 65 11.54 -8.83 -2.24
CA TYR A 65 12.24 -9.02 -3.50
C TYR A 65 12.69 -7.70 -4.15
N LEU A 66 11.82 -6.67 -4.14
CA LEU A 66 12.14 -5.36 -4.70
C LEU A 66 13.24 -4.65 -3.89
N ILE A 67 13.20 -4.76 -2.57
CA ILE A 67 14.25 -4.23 -1.67
C ILE A 67 15.59 -4.87 -2.00
N ASP A 68 15.66 -6.19 -2.00
CA ASP A 68 16.91 -6.93 -2.22
C ASP A 68 17.48 -6.76 -3.63
N ARG A 69 16.59 -6.58 -4.60
CA ARG A 69 16.99 -6.53 -6.01
C ARG A 69 17.40 -5.13 -6.47
N TYR A 70 16.75 -4.09 -5.95
CA TYR A 70 16.88 -2.72 -6.47
C TYR A 70 17.39 -1.73 -5.43
N HIS A 71 17.40 -2.07 -4.14
CA HIS A 71 17.85 -1.20 -3.04
C HIS A 71 17.22 0.20 -3.09
N PRO A 72 15.89 0.33 -3.21
CA PRO A 72 15.25 1.63 -3.34
C PRO A 72 15.40 2.46 -2.06
N GLN A 73 15.38 3.77 -2.21
CA GLN A 73 15.31 4.71 -1.09
C GLN A 73 13.89 4.83 -0.55
N LEU A 74 12.89 4.64 -1.43
CA LEU A 74 11.48 4.73 -1.09
C LEU A 74 10.67 3.70 -1.89
N ILE A 75 9.77 3.01 -1.21
CA ILE A 75 8.71 2.19 -1.84
C ILE A 75 7.37 2.83 -1.51
N LEU A 76 6.58 3.10 -2.55
CA LEU A 76 5.18 3.51 -2.43
C LEU A 76 4.30 2.32 -2.78
N ASN A 77 3.43 1.90 -1.88
CA ASN A 77 2.34 0.99 -2.20
C ASN A 77 1.16 1.82 -2.71
N LEU A 78 0.80 1.64 -3.97
CA LEU A 78 -0.29 2.34 -4.63
C LEU A 78 -1.42 1.37 -4.90
N GLY A 79 -2.61 1.71 -4.44
CA GLY A 79 -3.79 0.85 -4.61
C GLY A 79 -5.08 1.56 -4.28
N THR A 80 -6.16 0.79 -4.33
CA THR A 80 -7.49 1.20 -3.92
C THR A 80 -7.82 0.58 -2.56
N CYS A 81 -8.72 1.22 -1.83
CA CYS A 81 -9.22 0.72 -0.55
C CYS A 81 -10.73 0.88 -0.46
N GLY A 82 -11.39 0.07 0.35
CA GLY A 82 -12.79 0.22 0.68
C GLY A 82 -12.98 1.33 1.72
N GLY A 83 -13.63 2.44 1.35
CA GLY A 83 -13.99 3.49 2.29
C GLY A 83 -15.15 3.09 3.19
N LEU A 84 -15.06 3.41 4.48
CA LEU A 84 -16.16 3.23 5.42
C LEU A 84 -17.16 4.39 5.30
N VAL A 85 -18.44 4.07 5.24
CA VAL A 85 -19.51 5.05 5.04
C VAL A 85 -19.50 6.12 6.16
N GLY A 86 -19.45 7.40 5.76
CA GLY A 86 -19.35 8.53 6.67
C GLY A 86 -17.94 8.85 7.16
N HIS A 87 -16.92 8.06 6.76
CA HIS A 87 -15.52 8.24 7.16
C HIS A 87 -14.57 8.47 5.98
N ALA A 88 -14.92 7.98 4.80
CA ALA A 88 -14.22 8.28 3.55
C ALA A 88 -15.20 8.37 2.38
N GLU A 89 -14.91 9.26 1.44
CA GLU A 89 -15.71 9.48 0.24
C GLU A 89 -15.06 8.82 -0.98
N VAL A 90 -15.89 8.44 -1.95
CA VAL A 90 -15.40 7.85 -3.21
C VAL A 90 -14.56 8.87 -3.97
N GLY A 91 -13.35 8.47 -4.35
CA GLY A 91 -12.41 9.34 -5.06
C GLY A 91 -11.49 10.15 -4.15
N GLU A 92 -11.61 10.02 -2.85
CA GLU A 92 -10.68 10.60 -1.89
C GLU A 92 -9.31 9.91 -1.96
N ILE A 93 -8.23 10.68 -1.81
CA ILE A 93 -6.87 10.16 -1.79
C ILE A 93 -6.38 10.12 -0.35
N LEU A 94 -6.16 8.91 0.15
CA LEU A 94 -5.69 8.65 1.50
C LEU A 94 -4.20 8.33 1.50
N LEU A 95 -3.43 9.07 2.28
CA LEU A 95 -2.03 8.78 2.54
C LEU A 95 -1.93 8.05 3.88
N ALA A 96 -1.53 6.79 3.85
CA ALA A 96 -1.40 5.97 5.05
C ALA A 96 -0.30 6.52 5.96
N GLU A 97 -0.67 7.15 7.07
CA GLU A 97 0.27 7.56 8.12
C GLU A 97 0.49 6.43 9.14
N GLU A 98 -0.48 5.55 9.27
CA GLU A 98 -0.42 4.37 10.12
C GLU A 98 -1.14 3.22 9.42
N THR A 99 -0.60 2.03 9.54
CA THR A 99 -1.24 0.79 9.08
C THR A 99 -1.37 -0.19 10.23
N ALA A 100 -2.45 -1.00 10.24
CA ALA A 100 -2.63 -2.07 11.19
C ALA A 100 -3.30 -3.29 10.53
N LEU A 101 -3.03 -4.48 11.07
CA LEU A 101 -3.76 -5.69 10.70
C LEU A 101 -4.91 -5.89 11.70
N TYR A 102 -6.15 -5.98 11.21
CA TYR A 102 -7.31 -6.11 12.10
C TYR A 102 -7.83 -7.54 12.24
N ASP A 103 -7.37 -8.45 11.41
CA ASP A 103 -7.80 -9.86 11.38
C ASP A 103 -6.87 -10.80 12.14
N ILE A 104 -5.99 -10.25 12.97
CA ILE A 104 -5.12 -11.05 13.82
C ILE A 104 -5.94 -11.66 14.96
N VAL A 105 -5.88 -12.98 15.07
CA VAL A 105 -6.48 -13.72 16.19
C VAL A 105 -5.34 -14.35 16.99
N GLU A 106 -5.07 -13.78 18.17
CA GLU A 106 -4.07 -14.29 19.09
C GLU A 106 -4.78 -14.97 20.28
N GLY A 107 -4.63 -16.29 20.38
CA GLY A 107 -5.29 -17.08 21.42
C GLY A 107 -4.48 -17.27 22.70
N MET A 108 -3.21 -16.86 22.69
CA MET A 108 -2.28 -17.10 23.81
C MET A 108 -1.86 -15.82 24.54
N SER A 109 -2.23 -14.65 24.03
CA SER A 109 -1.90 -13.36 24.62
C SER A 109 -3.09 -12.41 24.60
N ASP A 110 -2.88 -11.20 25.15
CA ASP A 110 -3.87 -10.14 25.07
C ASP A 110 -4.07 -9.65 23.63
N TYR A 111 -5.31 -9.64 23.18
CA TYR A 111 -5.69 -9.17 21.84
C TYR A 111 -5.20 -7.74 21.56
N SER A 112 -5.29 -6.85 22.56
CA SER A 112 -4.82 -5.46 22.42
C SER A 112 -3.32 -5.38 22.16
N ALA A 113 -2.54 -6.19 22.83
CA ALA A 113 -1.09 -6.28 22.65
C ALA A 113 -0.73 -6.86 21.28
N ALA A 114 -1.51 -7.83 20.79
CA ALA A 114 -1.34 -8.38 19.45
C ALA A 114 -1.61 -7.33 18.37
N ILE A 115 -2.70 -6.58 18.48
CA ILE A 115 -3.02 -5.49 17.54
C ILE A 115 -1.91 -4.44 17.51
N GLU A 116 -1.41 -4.02 18.67
CA GLU A 116 -0.34 -3.03 18.75
C GLU A 116 0.96 -3.53 18.11
N HIS A 117 1.27 -4.82 18.23
CA HIS A 117 2.43 -5.44 17.56
C HIS A 117 2.36 -5.34 16.02
N TYR A 118 1.16 -5.39 15.45
CA TYR A 118 0.93 -5.31 14.00
C TYR A 118 0.55 -3.91 13.52
N ARG A 119 0.72 -2.91 14.37
CA ARG A 119 0.55 -1.51 14.03
C ARG A 119 1.89 -0.92 13.58
N THR A 120 1.91 -0.21 12.48
CA THR A 120 3.12 0.37 11.91
C THR A 120 2.88 1.83 11.53
N GLN A 121 3.75 2.71 12.00
CA GLN A 121 3.80 4.11 11.58
C GLN A 121 4.58 4.22 10.27
N SER A 122 4.03 4.92 9.30
CA SER A 122 4.72 5.22 8.04
C SER A 122 5.73 6.35 8.24
N ASP A 123 6.93 6.18 7.71
CA ASP A 123 7.88 7.30 7.64
C ASP A 123 7.45 8.25 6.53
N LEU A 124 6.92 9.39 6.93
CA LEU A 124 6.46 10.46 6.04
C LEU A 124 7.40 11.67 6.06
N SER A 125 8.61 11.54 6.60
CA SER A 125 9.59 12.63 6.73
C SER A 125 10.09 13.18 5.38
N TRP A 126 9.93 12.40 4.30
CA TRP A 126 10.27 12.77 2.94
C TRP A 126 9.25 13.69 2.26
N LEU A 127 8.06 13.85 2.87
CA LEU A 127 6.99 14.69 2.32
C LEU A 127 7.22 16.18 2.61
N PRO A 128 6.74 17.06 1.73
CA PRO A 128 6.67 18.48 2.05
C PRO A 128 5.68 18.73 3.20
N ALA A 129 5.87 19.86 3.90
CA ALA A 129 5.02 20.23 5.03
C ALA A 129 3.52 20.34 4.67
N ALA A 130 3.21 20.72 3.43
CA ALA A 130 1.85 20.76 2.91
C ALA A 130 1.62 19.62 1.91
N LEU A 131 0.58 18.84 2.14
CA LEU A 131 0.16 17.81 1.20
C LEU A 131 -0.48 18.42 -0.06
N PRO A 132 -0.44 17.72 -1.19
CA PRO A 132 -1.19 18.13 -2.37
C PRO A 132 -2.69 18.27 -2.05
N PRO A 133 -3.41 19.19 -2.74
CA PRO A 133 -4.84 19.32 -2.60
C PRO A 133 -5.57 17.99 -2.83
N GLY A 134 -6.54 17.66 -2.00
CA GLY A 134 -7.32 16.42 -2.09
C GLY A 134 -6.65 15.19 -1.47
N VAL A 135 -5.44 15.33 -0.92
CA VAL A 135 -4.76 14.25 -0.19
C VAL A 135 -4.89 14.52 1.31
N ARG A 136 -5.35 13.53 2.08
CA ARG A 136 -5.29 13.59 3.54
C ARG A 136 -4.59 12.37 4.14
N LYS A 137 -3.99 12.57 5.28
CA LYS A 137 -3.44 11.47 6.09
C LYS A 137 -4.57 10.66 6.71
N ALA A 138 -4.36 9.36 6.78
CA ALA A 138 -5.33 8.45 7.37
C ALA A 138 -4.64 7.21 7.94
N ARG A 139 -5.31 6.57 8.90
CA ARG A 139 -5.01 5.21 9.30
C ARG A 139 -5.67 4.27 8.30
N ILE A 140 -4.94 3.29 7.82
CA ILE A 140 -5.46 2.26 6.91
C ILE A 140 -5.29 0.92 7.59
N VAL A 141 -6.35 0.14 7.65
CA VAL A 141 -6.27 -1.23 8.15
C VAL A 141 -6.22 -2.22 6.99
N SER A 142 -5.74 -3.42 7.25
CA SER A 142 -5.62 -4.45 6.23
C SER A 142 -5.95 -5.82 6.82
N ALA A 143 -6.44 -6.73 5.97
CA ALA A 143 -6.72 -8.11 6.30
C ALA A 143 -6.58 -9.00 5.06
N ASP A 144 -6.58 -10.32 5.25
CA ASP A 144 -6.71 -11.30 4.16
C ASP A 144 -8.17 -11.70 3.94
N GLN A 145 -9.12 -10.82 4.29
CA GLN A 145 -10.55 -10.99 4.10
C GLN A 145 -11.22 -9.68 3.72
N ASP A 146 -12.31 -9.75 2.98
CA ASP A 146 -13.12 -8.57 2.68
C ASP A 146 -13.78 -8.01 3.95
N ILE A 147 -13.93 -6.68 3.99
CA ILE A 147 -14.66 -6.02 5.08
C ILE A 147 -16.11 -6.47 5.06
N GLN A 148 -16.59 -6.90 6.21
CA GLN A 148 -17.99 -7.24 6.41
C GLN A 148 -18.64 -6.18 7.30
N THR A 149 -19.96 -6.02 7.17
CA THR A 149 -20.72 -5.03 7.95
C THR A 149 -20.47 -5.16 9.46
N GLN A 150 -20.31 -6.39 9.95
CA GLN A 150 -20.02 -6.65 11.38
C GLN A 150 -18.66 -6.13 11.85
N ASN A 151 -17.73 -5.84 10.93
CA ASN A 151 -16.42 -5.28 11.28
C ASN A 151 -16.45 -3.74 11.39
N PHE A 152 -17.54 -3.09 10.98
CA PHE A 152 -17.60 -1.63 10.87
C PHE A 152 -17.27 -0.93 12.19
N ASP A 153 -17.98 -1.29 13.27
CA ASP A 153 -17.76 -0.68 14.59
C ASP A 153 -16.33 -0.96 15.09
N LEU A 154 -15.80 -2.18 14.88
CA LEU A 154 -14.44 -2.52 15.23
C LEU A 154 -13.43 -1.60 14.52
N LEU A 155 -13.61 -1.38 13.22
CA LEU A 155 -12.68 -0.58 12.43
C LEU A 155 -12.74 0.90 12.78
N VAL A 156 -13.94 1.41 13.04
CA VAL A 156 -14.14 2.82 13.42
C VAL A 156 -13.69 3.07 14.85
N ASP A 157 -14.19 2.28 15.81
CA ASP A 157 -13.99 2.57 17.23
C ASP A 157 -12.59 2.20 17.73
N ASN A 158 -12.09 1.02 17.33
CA ASN A 158 -10.82 0.53 17.86
C ASN A 158 -9.62 0.98 17.00
N PHE A 159 -9.79 1.05 15.68
CA PHE A 159 -8.71 1.43 14.77
C PHE A 159 -8.77 2.88 14.32
N GLN A 160 -9.93 3.54 14.45
CA GLN A 160 -10.16 4.89 13.94
C GLN A 160 -9.77 5.00 12.44
N ALA A 161 -9.98 3.92 11.71
CA ALA A 161 -9.63 3.82 10.31
C ALA A 161 -10.81 4.24 9.42
N PRO A 162 -10.62 5.16 8.47
CA PRO A 162 -11.66 5.53 7.50
C PRO A 162 -11.77 4.53 6.35
N ALA A 163 -10.79 3.64 6.18
CA ALA A 163 -10.72 2.73 5.06
C ALA A 163 -9.87 1.48 5.36
N ALA A 164 -10.08 0.44 4.55
CA ALA A 164 -9.29 -0.79 4.55
C ALA A 164 -9.17 -1.41 3.14
#